data_dc49167999359e43439d8e5d35944054
#
_entry.id   dc49167999359e43439d8e5d35944054
#
_cell.length_a   1.000
_cell.length_b   1.000
_cell.length_c   1.000
_cell.angle_alpha   90.00
_cell.angle_beta   90.00
_cell.angle_gamma   90.00
#
_symmetry.space_group_name_H-M   'P 1'
#
loop_
_entity.id
_entity.type
_entity.pdbx_description
1 polymer ?
#
loop_
_entity_poly.entity_id
_entity_poly.type
_entity_poly.pdbx_seq_one_letter_code
_entity_poly.pdbx_strand_id
1 'polypeptide(L)'
;IASLNAIMVDGTGMCGACRVTVGGKTRFTCVDGPEFDAHQIDFNEMLSRLGGFKGAETEKMEEFVHHGECALSDRNADWRKALRETVKAKERTMIERVKMPERTPQERISSQRLEVNTGLTKEMAMQEARRCQDCANPTCMEGCPVGIDIPGFIKNIERGEILEAAAVLKKTSALPAVCGRVCPQEKQCESKCFYLQKMKKAPVAIGYLERF
;
A
#
# COMPACT_ATOMS: atom_id res chain seq x y z
N ILE A 1 -29.59 -8.04 -20.10
CA ILE A 1 -28.63 -7.13 -19.43
C ILE A 1 -27.37 -7.91 -19.15
N ALA A 2 -26.22 -7.32 -19.43
CA ALA A 2 -24.92 -7.82 -19.04
C ALA A 2 -24.23 -6.78 -18.14
N SER A 3 -23.71 -7.22 -17.01
CA SER A 3 -22.85 -6.41 -16.14
C SER A 3 -21.40 -6.67 -16.52
N LEU A 4 -20.68 -5.64 -16.94
CA LEU A 4 -19.30 -5.76 -17.43
C LEU A 4 -18.31 -5.44 -16.32
N ASN A 5 -17.38 -6.37 -16.09
CA ASN A 5 -16.27 -6.19 -15.17
C ASN A 5 -15.00 -5.82 -15.96
N ALA A 6 -14.97 -4.59 -16.50
CA ALA A 6 -13.80 -4.07 -17.18
C ALA A 6 -12.80 -3.45 -16.19
N ILE A 7 -11.51 -3.47 -16.53
CA ILE A 7 -10.49 -2.79 -15.74
C ILE A 7 -10.80 -1.29 -15.71
N MET A 8 -11.00 -0.73 -14.52
CA MET A 8 -11.25 0.69 -14.30
C MET A 8 -10.02 1.30 -13.64
N VAL A 9 -9.43 2.31 -14.28
CA VAL A 9 -8.22 2.98 -13.79
C VAL A 9 -8.57 4.28 -13.07
N ASP A 10 -9.29 5.19 -13.73
CA ASP A 10 -9.63 6.50 -13.15
C ASP A 10 -11.10 6.65 -12.74
N GLY A 11 -12.00 5.86 -13.31
CA GLY A 11 -13.44 5.92 -13.02
C GLY A 11 -14.15 7.15 -13.60
N THR A 12 -13.48 8.01 -14.36
CA THR A 12 -14.02 9.28 -14.88
C THR A 12 -14.37 9.24 -16.37
N GLY A 13 -14.04 8.16 -17.06
CA GLY A 13 -14.20 8.00 -18.50
C GLY A 13 -13.08 8.64 -19.35
N MET A 14 -12.08 9.26 -18.73
CA MET A 14 -11.01 9.96 -19.45
C MET A 14 -9.90 9.03 -19.94
N CYS A 15 -9.50 8.05 -19.14
CA CYS A 15 -8.38 7.16 -19.48
C CYS A 15 -8.71 6.12 -20.57
N GLY A 16 -9.99 5.84 -20.82
CA GLY A 16 -10.43 4.88 -21.83
C GLY A 16 -10.13 3.41 -21.55
N ALA A 17 -9.61 3.06 -20.37
CA ALA A 17 -9.25 1.68 -20.02
C ALA A 17 -10.47 0.75 -20.05
N CYS A 18 -11.62 1.22 -19.54
CA CYS A 18 -12.87 0.48 -19.44
C CYS A 18 -13.83 0.65 -20.65
N ARG A 19 -13.32 1.12 -21.80
CA ARG A 19 -14.19 1.30 -22.98
C ARG A 19 -14.71 -0.03 -23.52
N VAL A 20 -15.91 0.01 -24.05
CA VAL A 20 -16.60 -1.11 -24.68
C VAL A 20 -17.43 -0.58 -25.86
N THR A 21 -17.57 -1.36 -26.91
CA THR A 21 -18.47 -1.00 -28.03
C THR A 21 -19.86 -1.57 -27.78
N VAL A 22 -20.85 -0.66 -27.69
CA VAL A 22 -22.26 -0.99 -27.49
C VAL A 22 -23.10 -0.29 -28.57
N GLY A 23 -23.82 -1.06 -29.36
CA GLY A 23 -24.62 -0.53 -30.49
C GLY A 23 -23.80 0.26 -31.50
N GLY A 24 -22.55 -0.18 -31.76
CA GLY A 24 -21.61 0.48 -32.67
C GLY A 24 -21.00 1.79 -32.16
N LYS A 25 -21.23 2.12 -30.88
CA LYS A 25 -20.68 3.33 -30.24
C LYS A 25 -19.77 2.97 -29.09
N THR A 26 -18.65 3.68 -28.93
CA THR A 26 -17.78 3.54 -27.78
C THR A 26 -18.48 4.07 -26.52
N ARG A 27 -18.52 3.24 -25.47
CA ARG A 27 -19.01 3.55 -24.14
C ARG A 27 -17.93 3.27 -23.10
N PHE A 28 -18.05 3.84 -21.92
CA PHE A 28 -17.12 3.65 -20.80
C PHE A 28 -17.87 3.00 -19.63
N THR A 29 -17.47 1.79 -19.28
CA THR A 29 -18.12 1.01 -18.21
C THR A 29 -18.20 1.77 -16.88
N CYS A 30 -17.20 2.59 -16.57
CA CYS A 30 -17.16 3.37 -15.33
C CYS A 30 -18.16 4.56 -15.30
N VAL A 31 -18.61 5.05 -16.45
CA VAL A 31 -19.49 6.24 -16.57
C VAL A 31 -20.85 5.86 -17.13
N ASP A 32 -20.87 5.08 -18.23
CA ASP A 32 -22.09 4.73 -18.95
C ASP A 32 -22.73 3.42 -18.47
N GLY A 33 -21.96 2.59 -17.72
CA GLY A 33 -22.35 1.29 -17.22
C GLY A 33 -22.32 1.17 -15.69
N PRO A 34 -22.03 0.00 -15.13
CA PRO A 34 -21.50 -1.22 -15.78
C PRO A 34 -22.54 -2.09 -16.51
N GLU A 35 -23.82 -1.79 -16.44
CA GLU A 35 -24.89 -2.60 -17.02
C GLU A 35 -25.29 -2.10 -18.41
N PHE A 36 -25.25 -3.01 -19.38
CA PHE A 36 -25.58 -2.73 -20.78
C PHE A 36 -26.53 -3.79 -21.35
N ASP A 37 -27.18 -3.47 -22.47
CA ASP A 37 -27.93 -4.47 -23.24
C ASP A 37 -26.93 -5.44 -23.89
N ALA A 38 -26.93 -6.69 -23.44
CA ALA A 38 -26.02 -7.73 -23.89
C ALA A 38 -26.06 -7.97 -25.41
N HIS A 39 -27.21 -7.73 -26.07
CA HIS A 39 -27.37 -7.92 -27.51
C HIS A 39 -26.67 -6.83 -28.34
N GLN A 40 -26.29 -5.73 -27.72
CA GLN A 40 -25.65 -4.61 -28.39
C GLN A 40 -24.14 -4.54 -28.12
N ILE A 41 -23.63 -5.39 -27.24
CA ILE A 41 -22.21 -5.41 -26.88
C ILE A 41 -21.41 -6.16 -27.93
N ASP A 42 -20.30 -5.55 -28.41
CA ASP A 42 -19.30 -6.26 -29.18
C ASP A 42 -18.35 -7.03 -28.24
N PHE A 43 -18.73 -8.27 -27.94
CA PHE A 43 -17.93 -9.15 -27.11
C PHE A 43 -16.60 -9.56 -27.75
N ASN A 44 -16.50 -9.59 -29.08
CA ASN A 44 -15.27 -9.96 -29.77
C ASN A 44 -14.20 -8.88 -29.59
N GLU A 45 -14.57 -7.61 -29.76
CA GLU A 45 -13.69 -6.48 -29.49
C GLU A 45 -13.27 -6.47 -28.02
N MET A 46 -14.20 -6.65 -27.10
CA MET A 46 -13.94 -6.67 -25.68
C MET A 46 -12.98 -7.80 -25.29
N LEU A 47 -13.19 -9.02 -25.77
CA LEU A 47 -12.33 -10.18 -25.47
C LEU A 47 -10.94 -10.01 -26.10
N SER A 48 -10.85 -9.47 -27.32
CA SER A 48 -9.57 -9.16 -27.96
C SER A 48 -8.75 -8.18 -27.14
N ARG A 49 -9.38 -7.17 -26.57
CA ARG A 49 -8.71 -6.18 -25.71
C ARG A 49 -8.30 -6.75 -24.36
N LEU A 50 -9.17 -7.54 -23.73
CA LEU A 50 -8.82 -8.24 -22.48
C LEU A 50 -7.67 -9.23 -22.68
N GLY A 51 -7.57 -9.82 -23.87
CA GLY A 51 -6.47 -10.72 -24.22
C GLY A 51 -5.16 -10.01 -24.60
N GLY A 52 -5.21 -8.71 -24.89
CA GLY A 52 -4.06 -7.96 -25.43
C GLY A 52 -2.85 -7.89 -24.48
N PHE A 53 -3.06 -7.99 -23.19
CA PHE A 53 -1.99 -7.97 -22.18
C PHE A 53 -1.70 -9.34 -21.56
N LYS A 54 -2.42 -10.38 -21.96
CA LYS A 54 -2.34 -11.71 -21.36
C LYS A 54 -0.92 -12.30 -21.37
N GLY A 55 -0.14 -12.06 -22.44
CA GLY A 55 1.25 -12.49 -22.51
C GLY A 55 2.12 -11.79 -21.46
N ALA A 56 2.00 -10.46 -21.36
CA ALA A 56 2.73 -9.66 -20.38
C ALA A 56 2.30 -9.98 -18.95
N GLU A 57 1.02 -10.25 -18.73
CA GLU A 57 0.50 -10.68 -17.42
C GLU A 57 1.05 -12.05 -17.03
N THR A 58 1.13 -13.00 -17.97
CA THR A 58 1.71 -14.32 -17.71
C THR A 58 3.20 -14.21 -17.40
N GLU A 59 3.96 -13.46 -18.20
CA GLU A 59 5.38 -13.22 -17.96
C GLU A 59 5.62 -12.59 -16.58
N LYS A 60 4.83 -11.57 -16.22
CA LYS A 60 4.92 -10.94 -14.91
C LYS A 60 4.48 -11.83 -13.77
N MET A 61 3.50 -12.70 -14.01
CA MET A 61 3.07 -13.69 -13.03
C MET A 61 4.16 -14.75 -12.79
N GLU A 62 4.80 -15.22 -13.87
CA GLU A 62 5.93 -16.16 -13.77
C GLU A 62 7.11 -15.50 -13.04
N GLU A 63 7.46 -14.26 -13.38
CA GLU A 63 8.46 -13.46 -12.66
C GLU A 63 8.10 -13.32 -11.19
N PHE A 64 6.83 -13.02 -10.88
CA PHE A 64 6.34 -12.90 -9.50
C PHE A 64 6.42 -14.23 -8.76
N VAL A 65 6.07 -15.36 -9.39
CA VAL A 65 6.17 -16.70 -8.79
C VAL A 65 7.63 -17.10 -8.56
N HIS A 66 8.53 -16.77 -9.50
CA HIS A 66 9.97 -17.05 -9.35
C HIS A 66 10.66 -16.13 -8.34
N HIS A 67 10.23 -14.87 -8.23
CA HIS A 67 10.69 -13.93 -7.20
C HIS A 67 9.85 -14.00 -5.92
N GLY A 68 8.81 -14.81 -5.91
CA GLY A 68 7.94 -15.09 -4.78
C GLY A 68 8.58 -15.95 -3.69
N GLU A 69 9.87 -15.79 -3.47
CA GLU A 69 10.41 -16.09 -2.16
C GLU A 69 9.65 -15.21 -1.17
N CYS A 70 8.84 -15.88 -0.38
CA CYS A 70 7.98 -15.29 0.64
C CYS A 70 8.71 -14.12 1.32
N ALA A 71 8.03 -12.98 1.51
CA ALA A 71 8.54 -11.84 2.28
C ALA A 71 9.12 -12.26 3.66
N LEU A 72 8.77 -13.45 4.11
CA LEU A 72 9.37 -14.14 5.26
C LEU A 72 10.81 -14.63 5.02
N SER A 73 11.29 -14.82 3.78
CA SER A 73 12.67 -15.25 3.52
C SER A 73 13.68 -14.18 3.90
N ASP A 74 13.36 -12.91 3.61
CA ASP A 74 14.19 -11.76 3.98
C ASP A 74 14.24 -11.52 5.51
N ARG A 75 13.32 -12.13 6.25
CA ARG A 75 13.22 -12.04 7.70
C ARG A 75 14.44 -12.61 8.44
N ASN A 76 15.06 -13.62 7.86
CA ASN A 76 16.25 -14.27 8.39
C ASN A 76 17.55 -13.64 7.87
N ALA A 77 17.48 -12.60 7.04
CA ALA A 77 18.64 -11.89 6.57
C ALA A 77 19.51 -11.38 7.74
N ASP A 78 20.82 -11.48 7.60
CA ASP A 78 21.75 -11.16 8.69
C ASP A 78 21.64 -9.72 9.14
N TRP A 79 21.37 -8.79 8.22
CA TRP A 79 21.16 -7.39 8.57
C TRP A 79 19.90 -7.18 9.46
N ARG A 80 18.82 -7.97 9.27
CA ARG A 80 17.63 -7.91 10.14
C ARG A 80 17.91 -8.50 11.53
N LYS A 81 18.70 -9.56 11.61
CA LYS A 81 19.16 -10.11 12.88
C LYS A 81 19.99 -9.06 13.64
N ALA A 82 20.96 -8.43 12.96
CA ALA A 82 21.77 -7.36 13.54
C ALA A 82 20.93 -6.21 14.10
N LEU A 83 19.91 -5.75 13.39
CA LEU A 83 18.99 -4.72 13.90
C LEU A 83 18.23 -5.15 15.17
N ARG A 84 17.85 -6.42 15.26
CA ARG A 84 17.20 -6.95 16.48
C ARG A 84 18.14 -7.02 17.66
N GLU A 85 19.43 -7.27 17.42
CA GLU A 85 20.47 -7.31 18.43
C GLU A 85 20.91 -5.91 18.88
N THR A 86 20.96 -4.95 17.95
CA THR A 86 21.33 -3.55 18.24
C THR A 86 20.35 -2.87 19.21
N VAL A 87 19.04 -3.10 19.00
CA VAL A 87 17.99 -2.57 19.89
C VAL A 87 17.10 -3.73 20.33
N LYS A 88 17.21 -4.08 21.59
CA LYS A 88 16.45 -5.21 22.15
C LYS A 88 14.94 -4.93 22.22
N ALA A 89 14.14 -5.98 22.17
CA ALA A 89 12.67 -5.89 22.17
C ALA A 89 12.12 -5.00 23.32
N LYS A 90 12.71 -5.11 24.53
CA LYS A 90 12.32 -4.28 25.68
C LYS A 90 12.61 -2.79 25.45
N GLU A 91 13.75 -2.46 24.89
CA GLU A 91 14.16 -1.08 24.58
C GLU A 91 13.24 -0.46 23.53
N ARG A 92 12.87 -1.22 22.49
CA ARG A 92 11.90 -0.79 21.46
C ARG A 92 10.56 -0.37 22.08
N THR A 93 10.13 -1.02 23.17
CA THR A 93 8.87 -0.70 23.83
C THR A 93 8.92 0.58 24.67
N MET A 94 10.11 1.11 24.92
CA MET A 94 10.32 2.37 25.66
C MET A 94 10.38 3.59 24.73
N ILE A 95 10.52 3.37 23.42
CA ILE A 95 10.53 4.46 22.44
C ILE A 95 9.10 5.00 22.29
N GLU A 96 8.93 6.30 22.46
CA GLU A 96 7.64 6.96 22.27
C GLU A 96 7.26 7.03 20.80
N ARG A 97 5.95 6.95 20.51
CA ARG A 97 5.42 7.12 19.15
C ARG A 97 5.69 8.54 18.66
N VAL A 98 6.27 8.65 17.49
CA VAL A 98 6.51 9.93 16.84
C VAL A 98 5.19 10.60 16.49
N LYS A 99 5.07 11.88 16.81
CA LYS A 99 3.92 12.70 16.39
C LYS A 99 4.11 13.21 14.98
N MET A 100 3.06 13.14 14.17
CA MET A 100 3.07 13.71 12.84
C MET A 100 3.20 15.24 12.94
N PRO A 101 4.21 15.84 12.29
CA PRO A 101 4.31 17.29 12.21
C PRO A 101 3.16 17.88 11.37
N GLU A 102 2.57 18.93 11.87
CA GLU A 102 1.43 19.59 11.25
C GLU A 102 1.72 21.08 11.05
N ARG A 103 1.14 21.64 10.01
CA ARG A 103 1.16 23.10 9.78
C ARG A 103 0.39 23.84 10.88
N THR A 104 0.84 25.02 11.20
CA THR A 104 0.13 25.90 12.14
C THR A 104 -1.28 26.24 11.64
N PRO A 105 -2.23 26.57 12.54
CA PRO A 105 -3.58 26.97 12.13
C PRO A 105 -3.61 28.11 11.11
N GLN A 106 -2.71 29.08 11.24
CA GLN A 106 -2.57 30.22 10.32
C GLN A 106 -2.15 29.77 8.92
N GLU A 107 -1.19 28.85 8.82
CA GLU A 107 -0.77 28.28 7.53
C GLU A 107 -1.89 27.44 6.89
N ARG A 108 -2.68 26.70 7.69
CA ARG A 108 -3.78 25.86 7.18
C ARG A 108 -4.87 26.69 6.50
N ILE A 109 -5.21 27.84 7.03
CA ILE A 109 -6.23 28.72 6.45
C ILE A 109 -5.73 29.54 5.27
N SER A 110 -4.42 29.66 5.06
CA SER A 110 -3.83 30.43 3.96
C SER A 110 -4.04 29.78 2.59
N SER A 111 -4.20 28.47 2.51
CA SER A 111 -4.41 27.74 1.25
C SER A 111 -5.07 26.39 1.48
N GLN A 112 -6.14 26.12 0.72
CA GLN A 112 -6.82 24.82 0.71
C GLN A 112 -6.02 23.71 0.01
N ARG A 113 -4.95 24.07 -0.71
CA ARG A 113 -4.12 23.11 -1.48
C ARG A 113 -2.97 22.53 -0.69
N LEU A 114 -2.66 23.09 0.48
CA LEU A 114 -1.56 22.63 1.32
C LEU A 114 -2.02 21.47 2.22
N GLU A 115 -1.29 20.38 2.20
CA GLU A 115 -1.50 19.30 3.17
C GLU A 115 -1.27 19.82 4.59
N VAL A 116 -2.16 19.47 5.51
CA VAL A 116 -2.04 19.82 6.94
C VAL A 116 -0.83 19.15 7.55
N ASN A 117 -0.69 17.84 7.33
CA ASN A 117 0.45 17.07 7.78
C ASN A 117 1.65 17.28 6.86
N THR A 118 2.81 17.57 7.42
CA THR A 118 4.02 17.84 6.62
C THR A 118 4.88 16.61 6.34
N GLY A 119 4.51 15.46 6.91
CA GLY A 119 5.29 14.23 6.80
C GLY A 119 6.37 14.12 7.89
N LEU A 120 7.00 12.95 7.96
CA LEU A 120 8.12 12.71 8.88
C LEU A 120 9.45 13.16 8.21
N THR A 121 10.40 13.62 9.01
CA THR A 121 11.79 13.71 8.55
C THR A 121 12.42 12.31 8.55
N LYS A 122 13.58 12.15 7.92
CA LYS A 122 14.31 10.87 7.89
C LYS A 122 14.61 10.37 9.31
N GLU A 123 15.05 11.24 10.18
CA GLU A 123 15.38 10.94 11.58
C GLU A 123 14.13 10.49 12.35
N MET A 124 13.02 11.20 12.18
CA MET A 124 11.75 10.86 12.80
C MET A 124 11.22 9.51 12.30
N ALA A 125 11.32 9.25 11.00
CA ALA A 125 10.91 7.99 10.40
C ALA A 125 11.77 6.82 10.91
N MET A 126 13.09 7.00 10.99
CA MET A 126 13.99 5.99 11.54
C MET A 126 13.73 5.75 13.04
N GLN A 127 13.44 6.79 13.82
CA GLN A 127 13.07 6.67 15.23
C GLN A 127 11.78 5.87 15.40
N GLU A 128 10.74 6.18 14.61
CA GLU A 128 9.47 5.44 14.65
C GLU A 128 9.66 3.99 14.18
N ALA A 129 10.45 3.77 13.14
CA ALA A 129 10.74 2.44 12.61
C ALA A 129 11.43 1.54 13.66
N ARG A 130 12.29 2.08 14.51
CA ARG A 130 12.93 1.36 15.63
C ARG A 130 11.93 0.76 16.61
N ARG A 131 10.73 1.30 16.72
CA ARG A 131 9.68 0.73 17.55
C ARG A 131 9.22 -0.64 17.09
N CYS A 132 9.27 -0.92 15.78
CA CYS A 132 8.80 -2.18 15.21
C CYS A 132 9.55 -3.37 15.81
N GLN A 133 8.80 -4.30 16.42
CA GLN A 133 9.33 -5.50 17.09
C GLN A 133 9.82 -6.57 16.11
N ASP A 134 9.56 -6.41 14.83
CA ASP A 134 9.83 -7.45 13.83
C ASP A 134 9.25 -8.81 14.24
N CYS A 135 7.94 -8.80 14.58
CA CYS A 135 7.24 -9.94 15.16
C CYS A 135 7.38 -11.23 14.32
N ALA A 136 7.55 -12.40 14.94
CA ALA A 136 7.62 -13.68 14.24
C ALA A 136 6.34 -13.98 13.45
N ASN A 137 5.19 -13.62 13.98
CA ASN A 137 3.91 -13.64 13.30
C ASN A 137 3.38 -12.20 13.25
N PRO A 138 3.58 -11.48 12.14
CA PRO A 138 3.25 -10.06 12.03
C PRO A 138 1.77 -9.86 11.72
N THR A 139 0.91 -9.92 12.73
CA THR A 139 -0.54 -9.72 12.59
C THR A 139 -0.94 -8.40 11.94
N CYS A 140 -0.07 -7.38 11.92
CA CYS A 140 -0.30 -6.15 11.19
C CYS A 140 -0.45 -6.38 9.66
N MET A 141 0.22 -7.40 9.10
CA MET A 141 0.07 -7.76 7.68
C MET A 141 -1.35 -8.29 7.39
N GLU A 142 -1.93 -9.06 8.31
CA GLU A 142 -3.32 -9.53 8.19
C GLU A 142 -4.35 -8.39 8.19
N GLY A 143 -3.97 -7.26 8.78
CA GLY A 143 -4.79 -6.04 8.79
C GLY A 143 -4.66 -5.20 7.52
N CYS A 144 -3.73 -5.53 6.62
CA CYS A 144 -3.51 -4.81 5.37
C CYS A 144 -4.26 -5.51 4.22
N PRO A 145 -5.26 -4.85 3.58
CA PRO A 145 -6.03 -5.47 2.50
C PRO A 145 -5.21 -5.91 1.28
N VAL A 146 -4.06 -5.26 1.04
CA VAL A 146 -3.16 -5.55 -0.08
C VAL A 146 -1.93 -6.38 0.33
N GLY A 147 -1.86 -6.83 1.59
CA GLY A 147 -0.83 -7.76 2.06
C GLY A 147 0.60 -7.21 2.05
N ILE A 148 0.81 -5.91 2.33
CA ILE A 148 2.14 -5.31 2.39
C ILE A 148 3.01 -6.03 3.44
N ASP A 149 4.27 -6.34 3.10
CA ASP A 149 5.28 -6.75 4.08
C ASP A 149 5.67 -5.58 4.99
N ILE A 150 4.80 -5.34 5.99
CA ILE A 150 4.94 -4.22 6.91
C ILE A 150 6.25 -4.27 7.70
N PRO A 151 6.65 -5.40 8.32
CA PRO A 151 7.95 -5.46 8.98
C PRO A 151 9.12 -5.24 8.01
N GLY A 152 9.02 -5.75 6.78
CA GLY A 152 10.07 -5.64 5.78
C GLY A 152 10.36 -4.18 5.41
N PHE A 153 9.35 -3.39 5.04
CA PHE A 153 9.60 -1.99 4.69
C PHE A 153 10.03 -1.16 5.91
N ILE A 154 9.45 -1.40 7.10
CA ILE A 154 9.81 -0.67 8.32
C ILE A 154 11.26 -0.94 8.72
N LYS A 155 11.74 -2.20 8.60
CA LYS A 155 13.13 -2.52 8.92
C LYS A 155 14.13 -1.91 7.94
N ASN A 156 13.76 -1.74 6.67
CA ASN A 156 14.57 -0.98 5.72
C ASN A 156 14.63 0.52 6.10
N ILE A 157 13.53 1.12 6.54
CA ILE A 157 13.55 2.50 7.06
C ILE A 157 14.44 2.59 8.32
N GLU A 158 14.37 1.63 9.24
CA GLU A 158 15.18 1.61 10.46
C GLU A 158 16.68 1.68 10.17
N ARG A 159 17.15 1.00 9.12
CA ARG A 159 18.56 1.05 8.70
C ARG A 159 18.90 2.20 7.74
N GLY A 160 17.90 3.03 7.38
CA GLY A 160 18.09 4.20 6.51
C GLY A 160 18.02 3.91 5.01
N GLU A 161 17.68 2.69 4.61
CA GLU A 161 17.57 2.24 3.21
C GLU A 161 16.16 2.53 2.67
N ILE A 162 15.93 3.80 2.33
CA ILE A 162 14.60 4.30 1.99
C ILE A 162 14.11 3.74 0.64
N LEU A 163 15.01 3.62 -0.34
CA LEU A 163 14.66 3.08 -1.66
C LEU A 163 14.28 1.60 -1.58
N GLU A 164 14.97 0.83 -0.75
CA GLU A 164 14.64 -0.57 -0.48
C GLU A 164 13.30 -0.69 0.24
N ALA A 165 13.00 0.20 1.19
CA ALA A 165 11.69 0.25 1.83
C ALA A 165 10.58 0.51 0.81
N ALA A 166 10.77 1.47 -0.11
CA ALA A 166 9.84 1.76 -1.19
C ALA A 166 9.68 0.56 -2.16
N ALA A 167 10.76 -0.15 -2.45
CA ALA A 167 10.71 -1.36 -3.29
C ALA A 167 9.86 -2.46 -2.63
N VAL A 168 10.00 -2.66 -1.31
CA VAL A 168 9.16 -3.62 -0.56
C VAL A 168 7.68 -3.22 -0.63
N LEU A 169 7.34 -1.95 -0.42
CA LEU A 169 5.96 -1.45 -0.51
C LEU A 169 5.36 -1.70 -1.91
N LYS A 170 6.13 -1.42 -2.96
CA LYS A 170 5.69 -1.55 -4.35
C LYS A 170 5.52 -2.98 -4.84
N LYS A 171 5.98 -3.99 -4.11
CA LYS A 171 5.72 -5.40 -4.45
C LYS A 171 4.23 -5.74 -4.49
N THR A 172 3.43 -5.14 -3.60
CA THR A 172 2.00 -5.44 -3.46
C THR A 172 1.09 -4.21 -3.54
N SER A 173 1.62 -3.00 -3.35
CA SER A 173 0.86 -1.74 -3.42
C SER A 173 1.30 -0.88 -4.60
N ALA A 174 0.38 -0.58 -5.52
CA ALA A 174 0.66 0.33 -6.64
C ALA A 174 0.76 1.81 -6.20
N LEU A 175 0.10 2.18 -5.12
CA LEU A 175 -0.05 3.57 -4.67
C LEU A 175 0.24 3.76 -3.17
N PRO A 176 1.43 3.37 -2.67
CA PRO A 176 1.73 3.42 -1.23
C PRO A 176 1.62 4.84 -0.65
N ALA A 177 2.03 5.85 -1.40
CA ALA A 177 1.93 7.25 -0.95
C ALA A 177 0.48 7.73 -0.76
N VAL A 178 -0.48 7.17 -1.51
CA VAL A 178 -1.91 7.43 -1.32
C VAL A 178 -2.41 6.63 -0.11
N CYS A 179 -2.08 5.34 -0.04
CA CYS A 179 -2.48 4.48 1.09
C CYS A 179 -2.02 5.05 2.43
N GLY A 180 -0.78 5.53 2.54
CA GLY A 180 -0.26 6.16 3.75
C GLY A 180 -1.01 7.44 4.17
N ARG A 181 -1.81 8.05 3.26
CA ARG A 181 -2.61 9.25 3.53
C ARG A 181 -4.09 8.96 3.82
N VAL A 182 -4.68 7.97 3.14
CA VAL A 182 -6.15 7.80 3.14
C VAL A 182 -6.63 6.51 3.79
N CYS A 183 -5.78 5.50 3.98
CA CYS A 183 -6.18 4.28 4.68
C CYS A 183 -6.57 4.59 6.14
N PRO A 184 -7.65 4.00 6.66
CA PRO A 184 -7.97 4.05 8.09
C PRO A 184 -7.09 3.06 8.87
N GLN A 185 -5.78 3.35 8.97
CA GLN A 185 -4.77 2.45 9.54
C GLN A 185 -5.13 2.01 10.96
N GLU A 186 -5.77 2.89 11.73
CA GLU A 186 -6.24 2.63 13.09
C GLU A 186 -7.30 1.52 13.18
N LYS A 187 -7.96 1.21 12.06
CA LYS A 187 -8.93 0.11 11.93
C LYS A 187 -8.35 -1.09 11.18
N GLN A 188 -7.25 -0.93 10.52
CA GLN A 188 -6.57 -1.92 9.67
C GLN A 188 -5.27 -2.41 10.30
N CYS A 189 -4.11 -2.12 9.68
CA CYS A 189 -2.81 -2.62 10.09
C CYS A 189 -2.40 -2.19 11.51
N GLU A 190 -2.61 -0.93 11.89
CA GLU A 190 -2.25 -0.44 13.22
C GLU A 190 -3.11 -1.07 14.32
N SER A 191 -4.41 -1.38 14.03
CA SER A 191 -5.29 -2.07 14.98
C SER A 191 -4.77 -3.46 15.35
N LYS A 192 -4.03 -4.11 14.46
CA LYS A 192 -3.46 -5.44 14.65
C LYS A 192 -2.02 -5.42 15.18
N CYS A 193 -1.45 -4.24 15.38
CA CYS A 193 -0.09 -4.11 15.89
C CYS A 193 0.05 -4.71 17.29
N PHE A 194 1.15 -5.43 17.53
CA PHE A 194 1.51 -6.04 18.82
C PHE A 194 1.40 -5.05 19.98
N TYR A 195 1.84 -3.80 19.81
CA TYR A 195 1.76 -2.76 20.83
C TYR A 195 0.33 -2.53 21.31
N LEU A 196 -0.62 -2.44 20.38
CA LEU A 196 -2.02 -2.22 20.73
C LEU A 196 -2.65 -3.50 21.30
N GLN A 197 -2.43 -4.63 20.63
CA GLN A 197 -3.08 -5.90 20.97
C GLN A 197 -2.60 -6.48 22.31
N LYS A 198 -1.30 -6.46 22.58
CA LYS A 198 -0.71 -7.13 23.74
C LYS A 198 -0.31 -6.17 24.85
N MET A 199 0.12 -4.96 24.52
CA MET A 199 0.68 -4.03 25.51
C MET A 199 -0.26 -2.89 25.86
N LYS A 200 -1.37 -2.70 25.15
CA LYS A 200 -2.30 -1.56 25.28
C LYS A 200 -1.59 -0.20 25.15
N LYS A 201 -0.54 -0.15 24.34
CA LYS A 201 0.23 1.05 23.99
C LYS A 201 -0.09 1.49 22.56
N ALA A 202 0.22 2.74 22.23
CA ALA A 202 0.08 3.26 20.88
C ALA A 202 0.84 2.38 19.86
N PRO A 203 0.21 1.94 18.78
CA PRO A 203 0.83 1.09 17.76
C PRO A 203 1.99 1.81 17.08
N VAL A 204 2.81 1.08 16.32
CA VAL A 204 3.75 1.70 15.38
C VAL A 204 2.95 2.50 14.36
N ALA A 205 3.42 3.69 14.02
CA ALA A 205 2.74 4.60 13.07
C ALA A 205 2.97 4.12 11.62
N ILE A 206 2.36 2.99 11.27
CA ILE A 206 2.59 2.28 10.00
C ILE A 206 2.24 3.18 8.82
N GLY A 207 1.08 3.83 8.84
CA GLY A 207 0.67 4.72 7.77
C GLY A 207 1.55 5.96 7.63
N TYR A 208 2.11 6.48 8.72
CA TYR A 208 3.05 7.59 8.66
C TYR A 208 4.37 7.19 8.00
N LEU A 209 4.84 5.97 8.27
CA LEU A 209 6.04 5.41 7.66
C LEU A 209 5.81 5.05 6.19
N GLU A 210 4.62 4.59 5.82
CA GLU A 210 4.24 4.33 4.42
C GLU A 210 4.13 5.61 3.61
N ARG A 211 3.67 6.70 4.24
CA ARG A 211 3.59 8.03 3.62
C ARG A 211 4.96 8.65 3.41
N PHE A 212 5.92 8.43 4.34
CA PHE A 212 7.26 9.01 4.32
C PHE A 212 8.01 8.68 3.03
#